data_0f295d496ff4092e14d9d30bbc6937fc
#
_entry.id   0f295d496ff4092e14d9d30bbc6937fc
#
_cell.length_a   1.000
_cell.length_b   1.000
_cell.length_c   1.000
_cell.angle_alpha   90.00
_cell.angle_beta   90.00
_cell.angle_gamma   90.00
#
_symmetry.space_group_name_H-M   'P 1'
#
loop_
_entity.id
_entity.type
_entity.pdbx_description
1 polymer ?
#
loop_
_entity_poly.entity_id
_entity_poly.type
_entity_poly.pdbx_seq_one_letter_code
_entity_poly.pdbx_strand_id
1 'polypeptide(L)'
;MDYQIDVFYSRSINNPSFASKIINQGKKSRLYVLSAFDNETPYLVPTKYESFSGVGGKSFSNVIRYQNFINNQTKIGLLASNRLYEGDAYGNLYGFDALINFSDVWKFRFELFFNNNKEPVADWIDSDKKYGDNSVQLDGEIINGNAIFASISRNTETWRSFIEYKQLSDEFRSDLGFISTNNQKKYTLWHGYYKF
;
A
#
# COMPACT_ATOMS: atom_id res chain seq x y z
N MET A 1 -6.57 -0.13 8.12
CA MET A 1 -6.95 -0.56 6.77
C MET A 1 -6.53 -2.01 6.63
N ASP A 2 -7.28 -2.83 5.93
CA ASP A 2 -7.06 -4.29 5.93
C ASP A 2 -6.63 -4.76 4.52
N TYR A 3 -5.46 -4.30 4.11
CA TYR A 3 -4.83 -4.66 2.83
C TYR A 3 -3.83 -5.81 3.01
N GLN A 4 -3.61 -6.58 1.94
CA GLN A 4 -2.56 -7.61 1.85
C GLN A 4 -1.22 -7.02 1.37
N ILE A 5 -1.28 -5.80 0.83
CA ILE A 5 -0.12 -4.99 0.47
C ILE A 5 -0.12 -3.77 1.40
N ASP A 6 0.95 -3.55 2.15
CA ASP A 6 1.05 -2.52 3.20
C ASP A 6 1.22 -1.11 2.62
N VAL A 7 0.23 -0.68 1.81
CA VAL A 7 0.23 0.62 1.11
C VAL A 7 -0.07 1.82 2.01
N PHE A 8 -0.54 1.59 3.22
CA PHE A 8 -0.73 2.63 4.23
C PHE A 8 -0.30 2.13 5.61
N TYR A 9 0.63 2.87 6.21
CA TYR A 9 1.19 2.62 7.53
C TYR A 9 1.27 3.92 8.31
N SER A 10 0.55 4.01 9.43
CA SER A 10 0.40 5.28 10.16
C SER A 10 1.71 5.83 10.74
N ARG A 11 2.71 4.98 10.99
CA ARG A 11 4.03 5.40 11.47
C ARG A 11 4.91 6.01 10.37
N SER A 12 4.47 6.00 9.10
CA SER A 12 5.13 6.80 8.06
C SER A 12 4.90 8.29 8.25
N ILE A 13 3.97 8.69 9.12
CA ILE A 13 3.82 10.05 9.67
C ILE A 13 4.49 10.01 11.04
N ASN A 14 5.69 10.59 11.14
CA ASN A 14 6.59 10.35 12.28
C ASN A 14 6.60 11.49 13.33
N ASN A 15 6.70 12.72 12.87
CA ASN A 15 6.82 13.91 13.74
C ASN A 15 5.83 15.01 13.31
N PRO A 16 4.50 14.75 13.39
CA PRO A 16 3.52 15.68 12.88
C PRO A 16 3.39 16.91 13.79
N SER A 17 3.60 18.10 13.22
CA SER A 17 3.24 19.37 13.87
C SER A 17 1.74 19.63 13.83
N PHE A 18 1.06 19.05 12.86
CA PHE A 18 -0.39 19.10 12.71
C PHE A 18 -0.89 17.81 12.06
N ALA A 19 -2.00 17.27 12.57
CA ALA A 19 -2.71 16.20 11.92
C ALA A 19 -4.23 16.33 12.14
N SER A 20 -5.00 16.07 11.10
CA SER A 20 -6.47 16.03 11.13
C SER A 20 -6.97 14.74 10.53
N LYS A 21 -7.98 14.15 11.17
CA LYS A 21 -8.58 12.90 10.73
C LYS A 21 -10.10 12.95 10.82
N ILE A 22 -10.75 12.58 9.73
CA ILE A 22 -12.21 12.43 9.65
C ILE A 22 -12.52 10.97 9.35
N ILE A 23 -13.40 10.38 10.16
CA ILE A 23 -13.90 9.03 9.95
C ILE A 23 -15.42 9.08 9.94
N ASN A 24 -16.02 8.64 8.86
CA ASN A 24 -17.48 8.38 8.79
C ASN A 24 -17.70 6.88 8.60
N GLN A 25 -18.50 6.27 9.47
CA GLN A 25 -18.81 4.85 9.45
C GLN A 25 -20.32 4.64 9.35
N GLY A 26 -20.82 4.59 8.13
CA GLY A 26 -22.20 4.27 7.83
C GLY A 26 -22.43 2.78 7.58
N LYS A 27 -23.71 2.37 7.54
CA LYS A 27 -24.10 0.97 7.22
C LYS A 27 -23.73 0.57 5.79
N LYS A 28 -23.79 1.51 4.84
CA LYS A 28 -23.54 1.27 3.40
C LYS A 28 -22.18 1.75 2.92
N SER A 29 -21.53 2.64 3.66
CA SER A 29 -20.24 3.18 3.25
C SER A 29 -19.37 3.58 4.44
N ARG A 30 -18.08 3.63 4.22
CA ARG A 30 -17.07 4.21 5.13
C ARG A 30 -16.23 5.19 4.37
N LEU A 31 -15.94 6.32 5.01
CA LEU A 31 -14.99 7.32 4.53
C LEU A 31 -13.93 7.54 5.62
N TYR A 32 -12.69 7.53 5.20
CA TYR A 32 -11.55 7.92 6.02
C TYR A 32 -10.76 8.99 5.27
N VAL A 33 -10.51 10.12 5.93
CA VAL A 33 -9.68 11.20 5.43
C VAL A 33 -8.66 11.52 6.50
N LEU A 34 -7.40 11.62 6.12
CA LEU A 34 -6.30 12.04 6.98
C LEU A 34 -5.48 13.09 6.23
N SER A 35 -5.13 14.17 6.93
CA SER A 35 -4.12 15.14 6.49
C SER A 35 -3.16 15.39 7.64
N ALA A 36 -1.86 15.41 7.34
CA ALA A 36 -0.83 15.65 8.34
C ALA A 36 0.34 16.44 7.76
N PHE A 37 0.88 17.34 8.54
CA PHE A 37 2.11 18.07 8.26
C PHE A 37 3.21 17.51 9.15
N ASP A 38 4.22 16.89 8.53
CA ASP A 38 5.32 16.22 9.21
C ASP A 38 6.59 17.06 9.13
N ASN A 39 7.29 17.22 10.26
CA ASN A 39 8.53 17.99 10.33
C ASN A 39 9.77 17.17 9.95
N GLU A 40 9.69 15.84 10.12
CA GLU A 40 10.74 14.89 9.79
C GLU A 40 10.12 13.68 9.09
N THR A 41 10.34 13.58 7.80
CA THR A 41 9.71 12.59 6.95
C THR A 41 10.51 11.30 6.89
N PRO A 42 9.98 10.16 7.35
CA PRO A 42 10.56 8.86 7.06
C PRO A 42 10.41 8.55 5.57
N TYR A 43 11.47 8.07 4.97
CA TYR A 43 11.54 7.67 3.58
C TYR A 43 12.05 6.24 3.45
N LEU A 44 11.45 5.44 2.58
CA LEU A 44 11.80 4.04 2.37
C LEU A 44 11.88 3.73 0.89
N VAL A 45 13.05 3.30 0.43
CA VAL A 45 13.27 2.83 -0.93
C VAL A 45 13.35 1.31 -0.91
N PRO A 46 12.31 0.59 -1.37
CA PRO A 46 12.34 -0.86 -1.48
C PRO A 46 13.13 -1.30 -2.71
N THR A 47 13.86 -2.39 -2.57
CA THR A 47 14.46 -3.12 -3.68
C THR A 47 14.00 -4.58 -3.65
N LYS A 48 14.50 -5.41 -4.53
CA LYS A 48 14.12 -6.83 -4.60
C LYS A 48 14.44 -7.62 -3.32
N TYR A 49 15.53 -7.29 -2.64
CA TYR A 49 16.06 -8.10 -1.53
C TYR A 49 16.16 -7.35 -0.21
N GLU A 50 16.18 -6.05 -0.24
CA GLU A 50 16.38 -5.19 0.93
C GLU A 50 15.66 -3.85 0.77
N SER A 51 15.68 -3.03 1.78
CA SER A 51 15.19 -1.65 1.72
C SER A 51 16.20 -0.70 2.33
N PHE A 52 16.19 0.53 1.82
CA PHE A 52 17.01 1.63 2.31
C PHE A 52 16.09 2.67 2.92
N SER A 53 16.44 3.15 4.09
CA SER A 53 15.63 4.12 4.81
C SER A 53 16.44 5.36 5.15
N GLY A 54 15.77 6.49 5.07
CA GLY A 54 16.29 7.78 5.51
C GLY A 54 15.20 8.56 6.24
N VAL A 55 15.60 9.63 6.88
CA VAL A 55 14.68 10.58 7.52
C VAL A 55 15.18 11.97 7.21
N GLY A 56 14.29 12.86 6.75
CA GLY A 56 14.65 14.23 6.49
C GLY A 56 13.49 15.05 5.93
N GLY A 57 13.66 16.36 5.89
CA GLY A 57 12.75 17.33 5.30
C GLY A 57 11.33 17.33 5.89
N LYS A 58 10.57 18.33 5.48
CA LYS A 58 9.16 18.43 5.83
C LYS A 58 8.30 17.83 4.72
N SER A 59 7.13 17.32 5.11
CA SER A 59 6.16 16.87 4.13
C SER A 59 4.72 17.13 4.57
N PHE A 60 3.84 17.21 3.58
CA PHE A 60 2.40 17.26 3.78
C PHE A 60 1.76 16.03 3.17
N SER A 61 1.09 15.26 4.00
CA SER A 61 0.50 13.96 3.66
C SER A 61 -1.01 14.01 3.65
N ASN A 62 -1.63 13.42 2.64
CA ASN A 62 -3.08 13.26 2.55
C ASN A 62 -3.43 11.82 2.22
N VAL A 63 -4.48 11.30 2.85
CA VAL A 63 -5.04 9.97 2.56
C VAL A 63 -6.55 10.07 2.51
N ILE A 64 -7.14 9.54 1.45
CA ILE A 64 -8.57 9.38 1.31
C ILE A 64 -8.88 7.92 1.02
N ARG A 65 -9.70 7.32 1.86
CA ARG A 65 -10.17 5.95 1.70
C ARG A 65 -11.69 5.92 1.70
N TYR A 66 -12.29 5.40 0.63
CA TYR A 66 -13.72 5.18 0.54
C TYR A 66 -14.00 3.69 0.37
N GLN A 67 -15.00 3.17 1.09
CA GLN A 67 -15.50 1.82 0.93
C GLN A 67 -17.01 1.85 0.79
N ASN A 68 -17.53 1.07 -0.14
CA ASN A 68 -18.97 0.83 -0.30
C ASN A 68 -19.26 -0.65 0.01
N PHE A 69 -20.29 -0.87 0.82
CA PHE A 69 -20.79 -2.21 1.18
C PHE A 69 -22.00 -2.52 0.31
N ILE A 70 -21.83 -3.43 -0.65
CA ILE A 70 -22.92 -3.92 -1.51
C ILE A 70 -23.90 -4.74 -0.66
N ASN A 71 -23.34 -5.53 0.25
CA ASN A 71 -24.06 -6.25 1.30
C ASN A 71 -23.13 -6.42 2.53
N ASN A 72 -23.57 -7.15 3.56
CA ASN A 72 -22.82 -7.33 4.81
C ASN A 72 -21.47 -8.03 4.62
N GLN A 73 -21.23 -8.70 3.50
CA GLN A 73 -20.06 -9.52 3.25
C GLN A 73 -19.27 -9.09 1.99
N THR A 74 -19.87 -8.28 1.11
CA THR A 74 -19.27 -7.83 -0.14
C THR A 74 -19.03 -6.34 -0.10
N LYS A 75 -17.79 -5.93 -0.36
CA LYS A 75 -17.38 -4.53 -0.36
C LYS A 75 -16.40 -4.24 -1.49
N ILE A 76 -16.46 -3.03 -1.99
CA ILE A 76 -15.48 -2.43 -2.91
C ILE A 76 -14.90 -1.18 -2.28
N GLY A 77 -13.71 -0.80 -2.69
CA GLY A 77 -13.05 0.35 -2.12
C GLY A 77 -12.09 1.07 -3.05
N LEU A 78 -11.87 2.34 -2.75
CA LEU A 78 -10.94 3.22 -3.42
C LEU A 78 -9.99 3.82 -2.37
N LEU A 79 -8.72 3.92 -2.71
CA LEU A 79 -7.69 4.60 -1.93
C LEU A 79 -6.98 5.62 -2.82
N ALA A 80 -6.80 6.82 -2.31
CA ALA A 80 -5.84 7.77 -2.85
C ALA A 80 -4.99 8.28 -1.70
N SER A 81 -3.68 8.31 -1.88
CA SER A 81 -2.78 8.97 -0.95
C SER A 81 -1.76 9.82 -1.71
N ASN A 82 -1.37 10.91 -1.07
CA ASN A 82 -0.41 11.86 -1.61
C ASN A 82 0.50 12.33 -0.49
N ARG A 83 1.80 12.40 -0.76
CA ARG A 83 2.79 13.08 0.07
C ARG A 83 3.51 14.11 -0.78
N LEU A 84 3.50 15.35 -0.34
CA LEU A 84 4.24 16.47 -0.93
C LEU A 84 5.44 16.74 -0.04
N TYR A 85 6.60 16.81 -0.64
CA TYR A 85 7.86 17.16 0.03
C TYR A 85 8.22 18.62 -0.23
N GLU A 86 9.23 19.12 0.43
CA GLU A 86 9.81 20.41 0.09
C GLU A 86 10.37 20.37 -1.34
N GLY A 87 10.18 21.47 -2.09
CA GLY A 87 10.49 21.54 -3.50
C GLY A 87 9.37 21.02 -4.38
N ASP A 88 9.70 20.25 -5.42
CA ASP A 88 8.75 19.72 -6.40
C ASP A 88 8.59 18.19 -6.34
N ALA A 89 9.07 17.57 -5.27
CA ALA A 89 8.98 16.14 -5.05
C ALA A 89 7.61 15.73 -4.47
N TYR A 90 7.14 14.55 -4.88
CA TYR A 90 5.85 14.02 -4.44
C TYR A 90 5.80 12.50 -4.50
N GLY A 91 4.94 11.91 -3.67
CA GLY A 91 4.55 10.51 -3.75
C GLY A 91 3.04 10.39 -3.85
N ASN A 92 2.55 9.84 -4.97
CA ASN A 92 1.14 9.58 -5.20
C ASN A 92 0.90 8.07 -5.25
N LEU A 93 -0.22 7.63 -4.66
CA LEU A 93 -0.67 6.25 -4.77
C LEU A 93 -2.19 6.23 -4.95
N TYR A 94 -2.63 5.42 -5.90
CA TYR A 94 -4.04 5.18 -6.21
C TYR A 94 -4.33 3.70 -6.09
N GLY A 95 -5.44 3.35 -5.48
CA GLY A 95 -5.80 1.96 -5.24
C GLY A 95 -7.28 1.66 -5.41
N PHE A 96 -7.53 0.45 -5.88
CA PHE A 96 -8.84 -0.17 -5.92
C PHE A 96 -8.78 -1.51 -5.19
N ASP A 97 -9.80 -1.85 -4.45
CA ASP A 97 -9.94 -3.17 -3.83
C ASP A 97 -11.37 -3.67 -3.81
N ALA A 98 -11.51 -4.97 -3.78
CA ALA A 98 -12.79 -5.68 -3.67
C ALA A 98 -12.66 -6.89 -2.76
N LEU A 99 -13.68 -7.12 -1.95
CA LEU A 99 -13.94 -8.35 -1.24
C LEU A 99 -15.32 -8.83 -1.63
N ILE A 100 -15.42 -9.96 -2.32
CA ILE A 100 -16.67 -10.49 -2.86
C ILE A 100 -16.88 -11.88 -2.28
N ASN A 101 -18.00 -12.06 -1.57
CA ASN A 101 -18.46 -13.39 -1.18
C ASN A 101 -19.50 -13.87 -2.19
N PHE A 102 -19.14 -14.88 -2.97
CA PHE A 102 -20.04 -15.49 -3.95
C PHE A 102 -21.07 -16.41 -3.27
N SER A 103 -20.69 -16.97 -2.12
CA SER A 103 -21.54 -17.80 -1.27
C SER A 103 -20.95 -17.81 0.16
N ASP A 104 -21.58 -18.55 1.08
CA ASP A 104 -21.10 -18.71 2.46
C ASP A 104 -19.72 -19.38 2.53
N VAL A 105 -19.32 -20.10 1.48
CA VAL A 105 -18.05 -20.84 1.45
C VAL A 105 -17.00 -20.24 0.53
N TRP A 106 -17.38 -19.46 -0.48
CA TRP A 106 -16.47 -18.92 -1.48
C TRP A 106 -16.26 -17.42 -1.32
N LYS A 107 -14.99 -17.00 -1.29
CA LYS A 107 -14.57 -15.61 -1.16
C LYS A 107 -13.50 -15.28 -2.20
N PHE A 108 -13.63 -14.13 -2.82
CA PHE A 108 -12.65 -13.52 -3.69
C PHE A 108 -12.18 -12.18 -3.08
N ARG A 109 -10.87 -11.96 -3.07
CA ARG A 109 -10.25 -10.68 -2.71
C ARG A 109 -9.38 -10.22 -3.86
N PHE A 110 -9.44 -8.93 -4.12
CA PHE A 110 -8.66 -8.28 -5.16
C PHE A 110 -8.15 -6.93 -4.65
N GLU A 111 -6.90 -6.60 -4.94
CA GLU A 111 -6.28 -5.31 -4.66
C GLU A 111 -5.40 -4.94 -5.85
N LEU A 112 -5.49 -3.68 -6.28
CA LEU A 112 -4.70 -3.10 -7.35
C LEU A 112 -4.27 -1.71 -6.95
N PHE A 113 -2.95 -1.45 -7.04
CA PHE A 113 -2.36 -0.18 -6.68
C PHE A 113 -1.42 0.31 -7.78
N PHE A 114 -1.36 1.62 -7.95
CA PHE A 114 -0.46 2.32 -8.83
C PHE A 114 0.18 3.47 -8.08
N ASN A 115 1.48 3.62 -8.19
CA ASN A 115 2.19 4.81 -7.72
C ASN A 115 2.76 5.63 -8.88
N ASN A 116 2.82 6.94 -8.66
CA ASN A 116 3.57 7.90 -9.45
C ASN A 116 4.27 8.83 -8.47
N ASN A 117 5.58 8.70 -8.37
CA ASN A 117 6.39 9.40 -7.39
C ASN A 117 7.51 10.16 -8.11
N LYS A 118 7.83 11.37 -7.63
CA LYS A 118 9.05 12.08 -7.93
C LYS A 118 9.84 12.21 -6.64
N GLU A 119 11.05 11.67 -6.62
CA GLU A 119 11.91 11.69 -5.44
C GLU A 119 12.36 13.11 -5.07
N PRO A 120 12.56 13.41 -3.77
CA PRO A 120 13.32 14.60 -3.40
C PRO A 120 14.78 14.45 -3.83
N VAL A 121 15.43 15.55 -4.13
CA VAL A 121 16.89 15.59 -4.26
C VAL A 121 17.47 15.84 -2.88
N ALA A 122 18.01 14.79 -2.25
CA ALA A 122 18.44 14.85 -0.86
C ALA A 122 19.45 13.74 -0.52
N ASP A 123 20.25 13.96 0.51
CA ASP A 123 21.26 13.04 1.03
C ASP A 123 20.77 12.18 2.22
N TRP A 124 19.46 11.89 2.27
CA TRP A 124 18.87 11.11 3.37
C TRP A 124 19.25 9.63 3.34
N ILE A 125 19.68 9.12 2.20
CA ILE A 125 20.10 7.73 2.00
C ILE A 125 21.52 7.74 1.42
N ASP A 126 22.47 7.22 2.19
CA ASP A 126 23.88 7.03 1.77
C ASP A 126 24.04 5.61 1.21
N SER A 127 23.88 5.47 -0.10
CA SER A 127 24.07 4.19 -0.79
C SER A 127 24.24 4.42 -2.29
N ASP A 128 25.20 3.76 -2.90
CA ASP A 128 25.48 3.75 -4.35
C ASP A 128 24.76 2.61 -5.10
N LYS A 129 23.92 1.85 -4.41
CA LYS A 129 23.17 0.73 -4.99
C LYS A 129 22.12 1.21 -5.99
N LYS A 130 21.80 0.31 -6.93
CA LYS A 130 20.78 0.51 -7.96
C LYS A 130 19.72 -0.60 -7.91
N TYR A 131 18.52 -0.29 -8.38
CA TYR A 131 17.44 -1.23 -8.62
C TYR A 131 16.77 -0.93 -9.96
N GLY A 132 16.76 -1.91 -10.87
CA GLY A 132 16.40 -1.64 -12.27
C GLY A 132 17.32 -0.59 -12.88
N ASP A 133 16.74 0.43 -13.48
CA ASP A 133 17.45 1.57 -14.06
C ASP A 133 17.62 2.74 -13.07
N ASN A 134 17.03 2.66 -11.88
CA ASN A 134 16.99 3.71 -10.88
C ASN A 134 18.09 3.55 -9.82
N SER A 135 18.45 4.65 -9.17
CA SER A 135 19.37 4.66 -8.03
C SER A 135 18.61 4.52 -6.71
N VAL A 136 19.31 4.11 -5.64
CA VAL A 136 18.78 4.15 -4.28
C VAL A 136 18.95 5.55 -3.67
N GLN A 137 19.89 6.33 -4.19
CA GLN A 137 20.07 7.73 -3.81
C GLN A 137 18.87 8.56 -4.26
N LEU A 138 18.52 9.55 -3.48
CA LEU A 138 17.40 10.45 -3.78
C LEU A 138 17.90 11.57 -4.69
N ASP A 139 17.84 11.37 -5.99
CA ASP A 139 18.37 12.27 -7.03
C ASP A 139 17.29 12.88 -7.93
N GLY A 140 16.00 12.73 -7.56
CA GLY A 140 14.87 13.35 -8.25
C GLY A 140 14.25 12.49 -9.34
N GLU A 141 14.52 11.19 -9.37
CA GLU A 141 13.96 10.25 -10.33
C GLU A 141 12.42 10.19 -10.26
N ILE A 142 11.80 9.93 -11.42
CA ILE A 142 10.33 9.70 -11.52
C ILE A 142 10.09 8.21 -11.60
N ILE A 143 9.33 7.70 -10.65
CA ILE A 143 9.11 6.28 -10.42
C ILE A 143 7.64 5.94 -10.58
N ASN A 144 7.33 4.97 -11.46
CA ASN A 144 5.96 4.54 -11.76
C ASN A 144 5.84 3.03 -11.61
N GLY A 145 5.16 2.60 -10.58
CA GLY A 145 5.01 1.19 -10.28
C GLY A 145 3.57 0.76 -10.09
N ASN A 146 3.40 -0.55 -10.00
CA ASN A 146 2.11 -1.14 -9.71
C ASN A 146 2.25 -2.36 -8.80
N ALA A 147 1.17 -2.64 -8.06
CA ALA A 147 1.05 -3.85 -7.27
C ALA A 147 -0.34 -4.45 -7.40
N ILE A 148 -0.40 -5.76 -7.44
CA ILE A 148 -1.63 -6.54 -7.53
C ILE A 148 -1.63 -7.66 -6.50
N PHE A 149 -2.77 -7.85 -5.85
CA PHE A 149 -3.07 -9.02 -5.06
C PHE A 149 -4.43 -9.58 -5.49
N ALA A 150 -4.51 -10.89 -5.70
CA ALA A 150 -5.74 -11.60 -5.96
C ALA A 150 -5.76 -12.91 -5.20
N SER A 151 -6.86 -13.23 -4.54
CA SER A 151 -7.04 -14.54 -3.92
C SER A 151 -8.46 -15.05 -4.08
N ILE A 152 -8.58 -16.37 -4.24
CA ILE A 152 -9.83 -17.09 -4.14
C ILE A 152 -9.70 -18.13 -3.03
N SER A 153 -10.66 -18.16 -2.12
CA SER A 153 -10.68 -19.12 -1.03
C SER A 153 -12.03 -19.83 -0.93
N ARG A 154 -11.96 -21.11 -0.56
CA ARG A 154 -13.10 -21.94 -0.22
C ARG A 154 -12.95 -22.45 1.20
N ASN A 155 -13.92 -22.17 2.06
CA ASN A 155 -13.93 -22.61 3.45
C ASN A 155 -15.24 -23.34 3.74
N THR A 156 -15.13 -24.64 4.07
CA THR A 156 -16.23 -25.46 4.61
C THR A 156 -15.84 -25.95 5.99
N GLU A 157 -16.69 -26.65 6.67
CA GLU A 157 -16.37 -27.25 7.99
C GLU A 157 -15.15 -28.17 7.92
N THR A 158 -15.06 -29.01 6.87
CA THR A 158 -14.02 -30.03 6.74
C THR A 158 -12.89 -29.69 5.78
N TRP A 159 -13.16 -28.82 4.77
CA TRP A 159 -12.19 -28.47 3.72
C TRP A 159 -11.94 -26.99 3.68
N ARG A 160 -10.66 -26.60 3.66
CA ARG A 160 -10.23 -25.23 3.41
C ARG A 160 -9.20 -25.22 2.31
N SER A 161 -9.33 -24.27 1.39
CA SER A 161 -8.39 -24.14 0.28
C SER A 161 -8.31 -22.67 -0.13
N PHE A 162 -7.13 -22.22 -0.53
CA PHE A 162 -6.98 -20.93 -1.18
C PHE A 162 -5.87 -20.94 -2.22
N ILE A 163 -6.04 -20.08 -3.21
CA ILE A 163 -5.02 -19.72 -4.19
C ILE A 163 -4.83 -18.23 -4.10
N GLU A 164 -3.58 -17.79 -4.01
CA GLU A 164 -3.22 -16.37 -3.97
C GLU A 164 -2.17 -16.05 -5.01
N TYR A 165 -2.30 -14.88 -5.59
CA TYR A 165 -1.31 -14.24 -6.43
C TYR A 165 -0.99 -12.86 -5.87
N LYS A 166 0.30 -12.55 -5.69
CA LYS A 166 0.81 -11.24 -5.29
C LYS A 166 1.96 -10.85 -6.21
N GLN A 167 1.88 -9.64 -6.77
CA GLN A 167 2.95 -9.06 -7.57
C GLN A 167 3.17 -7.62 -7.13
N LEU A 168 4.43 -7.24 -7.02
CA LEU A 168 4.89 -5.86 -6.91
C LEU A 168 5.91 -5.64 -8.03
N SER A 169 5.73 -4.60 -8.87
CA SER A 169 6.74 -4.23 -9.86
C SER A 169 8.02 -3.72 -9.18
N ASP A 170 9.09 -3.60 -9.93
CA ASP A 170 10.39 -3.12 -9.46
C ASP A 170 10.37 -1.65 -8.99
N GLU A 171 9.48 -0.85 -9.56
CA GLU A 171 9.28 0.55 -9.19
C GLU A 171 8.10 0.77 -8.23
N PHE A 172 7.48 -0.31 -7.72
CA PHE A 172 6.37 -0.13 -6.80
C PHE A 172 6.84 0.33 -5.43
N ARG A 173 6.33 1.50 -5.02
CA ARG A 173 6.61 2.13 -3.73
C ARG A 173 5.37 2.87 -3.22
N SER A 174 5.20 2.91 -1.92
CA SER A 174 4.20 3.74 -1.26
C SER A 174 4.85 4.58 -0.17
N ASP A 175 4.90 5.89 -0.35
CA ASP A 175 5.56 6.82 0.58
C ASP A 175 4.82 6.94 1.92
N LEU A 176 3.54 6.55 1.96
CA LEU A 176 2.72 6.44 3.18
C LEU A 176 2.49 4.99 3.60
N GLY A 177 3.14 4.02 2.95
CA GLY A 177 3.08 2.60 3.25
C GLY A 177 4.33 2.07 3.94
N PHE A 178 4.39 0.75 4.06
CA PHE A 178 5.57 0.02 4.51
C PHE A 178 5.88 -1.11 3.52
N ILE A 179 6.44 -0.74 2.38
CA ILE A 179 6.86 -1.69 1.35
C ILE A 179 8.37 -1.90 1.52
N SER A 180 8.74 -2.99 2.17
CA SER A 180 10.15 -3.30 2.44
C SER A 180 10.87 -3.96 1.27
N THR A 181 10.14 -4.62 0.36
CA THR A 181 10.69 -5.24 -0.84
C THR A 181 9.69 -5.15 -2.00
N ASN A 182 10.22 -5.00 -3.22
CA ASN A 182 9.45 -4.96 -4.46
C ASN A 182 10.01 -5.95 -5.50
N ASN A 183 9.69 -5.81 -6.79
CA ASN A 183 10.13 -6.70 -7.86
C ASN A 183 9.89 -8.19 -7.53
N GLN A 184 8.69 -8.51 -7.08
CA GLN A 184 8.32 -9.84 -6.62
C GLN A 184 7.05 -10.35 -7.29
N LYS A 185 7.03 -11.64 -7.58
CA LYS A 185 5.83 -12.40 -7.95
C LYS A 185 5.74 -13.62 -7.04
N LYS A 186 4.63 -13.76 -6.35
CA LYS A 186 4.39 -14.87 -5.42
C LYS A 186 3.07 -15.55 -5.74
N TYR A 187 3.12 -16.86 -5.84
CA TYR A 187 1.95 -17.73 -5.92
C TYR A 187 1.90 -18.57 -4.65
N THR A 188 0.74 -18.64 -4.03
CA THR A 188 0.51 -19.49 -2.86
C THR A 188 -0.70 -20.39 -3.12
N LEU A 189 -0.52 -21.68 -2.99
CA LEU A 189 -1.58 -22.66 -2.98
C LEU A 189 -1.59 -23.36 -1.64
N TRP A 190 -2.74 -23.40 -1.00
CA TRP A 190 -2.92 -24.13 0.24
C TRP A 190 -4.21 -24.97 0.21
N HIS A 191 -4.15 -26.17 0.74
CA HIS A 191 -5.27 -27.06 0.86
C HIS A 191 -5.17 -27.87 2.15
N GLY A 192 -6.25 -27.95 2.91
CA GLY A 192 -6.30 -28.65 4.18
C GLY A 192 -7.63 -29.35 4.40
N TYR A 193 -7.57 -30.56 4.99
CA TYR A 193 -8.71 -31.33 5.45
C TYR A 193 -8.69 -31.42 6.97
N TYR A 194 -9.82 -31.17 7.60
CA TYR A 194 -10.02 -31.22 9.05
C TYR A 194 -11.10 -32.25 9.36
N LYS A 195 -10.76 -33.22 10.19
CA LYS A 195 -11.71 -34.20 10.72
C LYS A 195 -11.91 -33.89 12.19
N PHE A 196 -13.16 -33.67 12.60
CA PHE A 196 -13.59 -33.43 13.97
C PHE A 196 -14.07 -34.75 14.60
#